data_a929fbc3fc6fe108786a23e7ffb29853
#
_entry.id   a929fbc3fc6fe108786a23e7ffb29853
#
_cell.length_a   1.000
_cell.length_b   1.000
_cell.length_c   1.000
_cell.angle_alpha   90.00
_cell.angle_beta   90.00
_cell.angle_gamma   90.00
#
_symmetry.space_group_name_H-M   'P 1'
#
loop_
_entity.id
_entity.type
_entity.pdbx_description
1 polymer ?
#
loop_
_entity_poly.entity_id
_entity_poly.type
_entity_poly.pdbx_seq_one_letter_code
_entity_poly.pdbx_strand_id
1 'polypeptide(L)'
;GGVYGVNGGAQLDPYEYTHQLLEVSCNMGLQVFENTEVMDINYEQDGVEVTTSFGYKVRGKKVIIATGYNTERFTKRNFGAKTVTYNIATKPVKNFDGWFNRVLIRDNCDPYNYFRTTSDNRIIAGGEDVDFYTNIKNEKLAKEKYSILLNRIKNMFPNIKDIEIDYEYCGGFISSQDNLGYIGEDPNHKNLWFCLGYGANGILFAILGGMMLSKLYKNEIDENLKLFKVDRFDK
;
A
#
# COMPACT_ATOMS: atom_id res chain seq x y z
N GLY A 1 14.94 21.05 -15.36
CA GLY A 1 13.83 20.78 -16.26
C GLY A 1 12.94 19.65 -15.74
N GLY A 2 11.72 19.55 -16.19
CA GLY A 2 10.78 18.51 -15.82
C GLY A 2 10.01 17.99 -17.04
N VAL A 3 9.33 16.87 -16.88
CA VAL A 3 8.44 16.29 -17.89
C VAL A 3 7.01 16.33 -17.35
N TYR A 4 6.09 16.80 -18.15
CA TYR A 4 4.66 16.81 -17.84
C TYR A 4 3.93 15.78 -18.71
N GLY A 5 3.27 14.83 -18.04
CA GLY A 5 2.42 13.83 -18.68
C GLY A 5 0.95 14.26 -18.65
N VAL A 6 0.28 14.15 -19.78
CA VAL A 6 -1.16 14.44 -19.90
C VAL A 6 -1.91 13.10 -19.93
N ASN A 7 -2.94 12.96 -19.11
CA ASN A 7 -3.76 11.74 -19.00
C ASN A 7 -2.96 10.46 -18.64
N GLY A 8 -1.79 10.62 -18.02
CA GLY A 8 -0.91 9.51 -17.63
C GLY A 8 -1.14 8.97 -16.25
N GLY A 9 -2.03 9.55 -15.46
CA GLY A 9 -2.30 9.15 -14.08
C GLY A 9 -3.63 9.68 -13.57
N ALA A 10 -4.02 9.17 -12.40
CA ALA A 10 -5.21 9.61 -11.67
C ALA A 10 -4.91 9.74 -10.19
N GLN A 11 -5.70 10.55 -9.49
CA GLN A 11 -5.69 10.68 -8.04
C GLN A 11 -6.99 10.11 -7.48
N LEU A 12 -6.88 9.42 -6.37
CA LEU A 12 -8.03 8.98 -5.60
C LEU A 12 -7.74 9.15 -4.10
N ASP A 13 -8.78 9.17 -3.29
CA ASP A 13 -8.68 8.96 -1.87
C ASP A 13 -8.71 7.46 -1.59
N PRO A 14 -7.62 6.85 -1.11
CA PRO A 14 -7.56 5.40 -0.90
C PRO A 14 -8.48 4.93 0.23
N TYR A 15 -8.75 5.78 1.22
CA TYR A 15 -9.67 5.46 2.31
C TYR A 15 -11.11 5.38 1.79
N GLU A 16 -11.59 6.44 1.17
CA GLU A 16 -12.93 6.50 0.57
C GLU A 16 -13.14 5.38 -0.46
N TYR A 17 -12.17 5.17 -1.34
CA TYR A 17 -12.21 4.13 -2.35
C TYR A 17 -12.38 2.73 -1.72
N THR A 18 -11.59 2.44 -0.68
CA THR A 18 -11.66 1.14 0.00
C THR A 18 -13.01 0.95 0.70
N HIS A 19 -13.52 1.98 1.38
CA HIS A 19 -14.81 1.91 2.06
C HIS A 19 -15.96 1.73 1.08
N GLN A 20 -15.97 2.43 -0.04
CA GLN A 20 -16.98 2.25 -1.08
C GLN A 20 -16.95 0.85 -1.70
N LEU A 21 -15.74 0.29 -1.94
CA LEU A 21 -15.62 -1.10 -2.40
C LEU A 21 -16.16 -2.10 -1.37
N LEU A 22 -15.87 -1.90 -0.09
CA LEU A 22 -16.39 -2.75 0.99
C LEU A 22 -17.92 -2.66 1.08
N GLU A 23 -18.48 -1.47 1.01
CA GLU A 23 -19.94 -1.26 1.04
C GLU A 23 -20.65 -2.01 -0.10
N VAL A 24 -20.16 -1.82 -1.34
CA VAL A 24 -20.69 -2.53 -2.51
C VAL A 24 -20.57 -4.04 -2.34
N SER A 25 -19.41 -4.51 -1.85
CA SER A 25 -19.19 -5.95 -1.63
C SER A 25 -20.08 -6.52 -0.54
N CYS A 26 -20.33 -5.79 0.55
CA CYS A 26 -21.27 -6.20 1.59
C CYS A 26 -22.69 -6.30 1.06
N ASN A 27 -23.12 -5.38 0.21
CA ASN A 27 -24.42 -5.45 -0.46
C ASN A 27 -24.54 -6.67 -1.41
N MET A 28 -23.40 -7.22 -1.87
CA MET A 28 -23.32 -8.45 -2.65
C MET A 28 -23.15 -9.72 -1.80
N GLY A 29 -23.13 -9.61 -0.47
CA GLY A 29 -23.07 -10.74 0.46
C GLY A 29 -21.70 -10.97 1.12
N LEU A 30 -20.72 -10.08 0.94
CA LEU A 30 -19.47 -10.13 1.71
C LEU A 30 -19.80 -9.90 3.19
N GLN A 31 -19.19 -10.69 4.07
CA GLN A 31 -19.23 -10.47 5.52
C GLN A 31 -17.86 -9.90 5.96
N VAL A 32 -17.89 -8.76 6.64
CA VAL A 32 -16.71 -8.09 7.19
C VAL A 32 -16.79 -8.16 8.72
N PHE A 33 -15.72 -8.61 9.35
CA PHE A 33 -15.59 -8.73 10.80
C PHE A 33 -14.45 -7.83 11.28
N GLU A 34 -14.78 -6.65 11.75
CA GLU A 34 -13.82 -5.74 12.39
C GLU A 34 -13.43 -6.25 13.77
N ASN A 35 -12.27 -5.78 14.26
CA ASN A 35 -11.73 -6.16 15.56
C ASN A 35 -11.64 -7.68 15.79
N THR A 36 -11.51 -8.44 14.71
CA THR A 36 -11.50 -9.90 14.71
C THR A 36 -10.17 -10.40 14.14
N GLU A 37 -9.16 -10.44 14.97
CA GLU A 37 -7.81 -10.85 14.57
C GLU A 37 -7.72 -12.35 14.34
N VAL A 38 -7.17 -12.77 13.20
CA VAL A 38 -6.83 -14.17 12.93
C VAL A 38 -5.50 -14.50 13.61
N MET A 39 -5.50 -15.52 14.44
CA MET A 39 -4.34 -15.95 15.23
C MET A 39 -3.63 -17.15 14.61
N ASP A 40 -4.38 -18.05 13.97
CA ASP A 40 -3.84 -19.30 13.44
C ASP A 40 -4.60 -19.74 12.19
N ILE A 41 -3.91 -20.48 11.34
CA ILE A 41 -4.43 -21.09 10.12
C ILE A 41 -4.09 -22.56 10.12
N ASN A 42 -5.10 -23.42 10.17
CA ASN A 42 -4.96 -24.85 10.04
C ASN A 42 -5.33 -25.30 8.63
N TYR A 43 -4.41 -25.99 7.96
CA TYR A 43 -4.60 -26.47 6.60
C TYR A 43 -5.21 -27.87 6.62
N GLU A 44 -6.41 -27.99 6.06
CA GLU A 44 -7.13 -29.26 5.92
C GLU A 44 -6.98 -29.79 4.48
N GLN A 45 -7.35 -31.05 4.28
CA GLN A 45 -7.26 -31.67 2.94
C GLN A 45 -8.12 -30.93 1.90
N ASP A 46 -9.33 -30.51 2.29
CA ASP A 46 -10.34 -29.91 1.41
C ASP A 46 -10.66 -28.45 1.75
N GLY A 47 -9.80 -27.78 2.53
CA GLY A 47 -10.04 -26.39 2.92
C GLY A 47 -9.05 -25.85 3.92
N VAL A 48 -9.48 -24.84 4.64
CA VAL A 48 -8.72 -24.22 5.74
C VAL A 48 -9.67 -23.90 6.90
N GLU A 49 -9.16 -23.99 8.11
CA GLU A 49 -9.80 -23.48 9.31
C GLU A 49 -8.94 -22.35 9.88
N VAL A 50 -9.51 -21.17 10.07
CA VAL A 50 -8.85 -20.06 10.76
C VAL A 50 -9.41 -19.90 12.17
N THR A 51 -8.54 -19.60 13.14
CA THR A 51 -8.92 -19.34 14.52
C THR A 51 -8.70 -17.87 14.85
N THR A 52 -9.71 -17.22 15.43
CA THR A 52 -9.65 -15.81 15.82
C THR A 52 -9.12 -15.64 17.24
N SER A 53 -8.76 -14.40 17.61
CA SER A 53 -8.32 -14.03 18.97
C SER A 53 -9.37 -14.32 20.06
N PHE A 54 -10.63 -14.41 19.69
CA PHE A 54 -11.73 -14.78 20.60
C PHE A 54 -12.02 -16.29 20.64
N GLY A 55 -11.21 -17.11 19.94
CA GLY A 55 -11.36 -18.55 19.89
C GLY A 55 -12.44 -19.05 18.90
N TYR A 56 -13.06 -18.16 18.14
CA TYR A 56 -13.98 -18.56 17.08
C TYR A 56 -13.23 -19.20 15.92
N LYS A 57 -13.86 -20.19 15.28
CA LYS A 57 -13.33 -20.91 14.15
C LYS A 57 -14.17 -20.64 12.91
N VAL A 58 -13.49 -20.34 11.81
CA VAL A 58 -14.14 -20.13 10.51
C VAL A 58 -13.49 -21.07 9.49
N ARG A 59 -14.32 -21.84 8.79
CA ARG A 59 -13.89 -22.77 7.73
C ARG A 59 -14.17 -22.18 6.36
N GLY A 60 -13.20 -22.31 5.47
CA GLY A 60 -13.29 -21.87 4.08
C GLY A 60 -12.62 -22.85 3.13
N LYS A 61 -12.97 -22.78 1.85
CA LYS A 61 -12.28 -23.54 0.80
C LYS A 61 -10.89 -23.00 0.54
N LYS A 62 -10.72 -21.70 0.66
CA LYS A 62 -9.47 -20.98 0.45
C LYS A 62 -9.32 -19.90 1.53
N VAL A 63 -8.08 -19.62 1.90
CA VAL A 63 -7.72 -18.42 2.65
C VAL A 63 -6.83 -17.53 1.78
N ILE A 64 -7.12 -16.23 1.78
CA ILE A 64 -6.31 -15.24 1.06
C ILE A 64 -5.60 -14.36 2.08
N ILE A 65 -4.29 -14.38 2.09
CA ILE A 65 -3.47 -13.49 2.89
C ILE A 65 -3.34 -12.15 2.16
N ALA A 66 -4.01 -11.13 2.68
CA ALA A 66 -3.95 -9.75 2.20
C ALA A 66 -3.55 -8.80 3.34
N THR A 67 -2.70 -9.26 4.24
CA THR A 67 -2.36 -8.64 5.53
C THR A 67 -1.29 -7.55 5.45
N GLY A 68 -0.97 -7.10 4.23
CA GLY A 68 0.03 -6.05 4.02
C GLY A 68 1.38 -6.43 4.62
N TYR A 69 1.88 -5.61 5.54
CA TYR A 69 3.22 -5.80 6.11
C TYR A 69 3.27 -6.75 7.32
N ASN A 70 2.13 -7.28 7.76
CA ASN A 70 2.03 -8.28 8.83
C ASN A 70 2.01 -9.73 8.33
N THR A 71 2.33 -9.94 7.07
CA THR A 71 2.30 -11.25 6.40
C THR A 71 3.22 -12.28 7.05
N GLU A 72 4.31 -11.83 7.69
CA GLU A 72 5.27 -12.69 8.43
C GLU A 72 4.63 -13.56 9.52
N ARG A 73 3.46 -13.19 10.00
CA ARG A 73 2.71 -14.00 10.99
C ARG A 73 2.21 -15.32 10.40
N PHE A 74 1.99 -15.36 9.09
CA PHE A 74 1.33 -16.48 8.40
C PHE A 74 2.26 -17.25 7.46
N THR A 75 3.47 -16.78 7.25
CA THR A 75 4.45 -17.45 6.40
C THR A 75 5.87 -17.05 6.77
N LYS A 76 6.82 -17.97 6.54
CA LYS A 76 8.26 -17.71 6.68
C LYS A 76 8.91 -17.16 5.41
N ARG A 77 8.11 -16.94 4.34
CA ARG A 77 8.63 -16.38 3.09
C ARG A 77 9.09 -14.95 3.29
N ASN A 78 10.23 -14.63 2.71
CA ASN A 78 10.71 -13.26 2.59
C ASN A 78 10.21 -12.66 1.27
N PHE A 79 9.34 -11.66 1.34
CA PHE A 79 8.77 -11.02 0.17
C PHE A 79 9.54 -9.76 -0.29
N GLY A 80 10.58 -9.35 0.40
CA GLY A 80 11.39 -8.20 0.00
C GLY A 80 11.92 -7.36 1.15
N ALA A 81 12.50 -6.23 0.80
CA ALA A 81 13.07 -5.28 1.75
C ALA A 81 11.98 -4.38 2.36
N LYS A 82 12.05 -4.16 3.67
CA LYS A 82 11.17 -3.23 4.39
C LYS A 82 11.80 -1.85 4.49
N THR A 83 11.01 -0.83 4.20
CA THR A 83 11.38 0.58 4.19
C THR A 83 10.39 1.39 5.01
N VAL A 84 10.84 2.48 5.63
CA VAL A 84 9.98 3.51 6.22
C VAL A 84 9.95 4.71 5.29
N THR A 85 8.76 5.19 4.97
CA THR A 85 8.53 6.46 4.27
C THR A 85 7.90 7.48 5.21
N TYR A 86 8.23 8.74 5.03
CA TYR A 86 7.73 9.85 5.85
C TYR A 86 6.81 10.73 5.04
N ASN A 87 5.77 11.25 5.68
CA ASN A 87 4.78 12.08 5.02
C ASN A 87 4.37 13.23 5.93
N ILE A 88 4.08 14.36 5.31
CA ILE A 88 3.45 15.50 5.96
C ILE A 88 2.21 15.91 5.17
N ALA A 89 1.21 16.42 5.89
CA ALA A 89 0.11 17.18 5.29
C ALA A 89 0.11 18.58 5.92
N THR A 90 0.00 19.60 5.08
CA THR A 90 -0.02 20.98 5.56
C THR A 90 -1.41 21.38 6.04
N LYS A 91 -1.51 22.47 6.81
CA LYS A 91 -2.77 23.21 6.91
C LYS A 91 -3.23 23.66 5.52
N PRO A 92 -4.55 23.89 5.31
CA PRO A 92 -5.03 24.41 4.04
C PRO A 92 -4.32 25.71 3.66
N VAL A 93 -3.80 25.79 2.43
CA VAL A 93 -3.16 27.00 1.90
C VAL A 93 -4.16 27.84 1.13
N LYS A 94 -3.91 29.15 1.06
CA LYS A 94 -4.84 30.10 0.42
C LYS A 94 -4.82 30.04 -1.10
N ASN A 95 -3.69 29.70 -1.69
CA ASN A 95 -3.47 29.59 -3.13
C ASN A 95 -2.40 28.55 -3.46
N PHE A 96 -2.23 28.26 -4.72
CA PHE A 96 -1.20 27.36 -5.25
C PHE A 96 -0.33 28.06 -6.30
N ASP A 97 0.09 29.29 -6.01
CA ASP A 97 0.87 30.11 -6.92
C ASP A 97 2.19 29.42 -7.31
N GLY A 98 2.36 29.23 -8.61
CA GLY A 98 3.49 28.49 -9.18
C GLY A 98 3.27 26.99 -9.33
N TRP A 99 2.18 26.42 -8.80
CA TRP A 99 1.86 25.00 -8.97
C TRP A 99 0.93 24.81 -10.17
N PHE A 100 1.51 24.50 -11.33
CA PHE A 100 0.78 24.37 -12.57
C PHE A 100 -0.32 23.30 -12.47
N ASN A 101 -1.57 23.70 -12.67
CA ASN A 101 -2.77 22.83 -12.65
C ASN A 101 -2.85 21.85 -11.45
N ARG A 102 -2.17 22.14 -10.36
CA ARG A 102 -2.13 21.30 -9.16
C ARG A 102 -1.76 19.82 -9.49
N VAL A 103 -0.89 19.63 -10.47
CA VAL A 103 -0.47 18.29 -10.92
C VAL A 103 0.25 17.53 -9.82
N LEU A 104 0.24 16.20 -9.92
CA LEU A 104 1.11 15.34 -9.14
C LEU A 104 2.56 15.61 -9.52
N ILE A 105 3.41 15.76 -8.53
CA ILE A 105 4.84 15.98 -8.73
C ILE A 105 5.61 14.82 -8.11
N ARG A 106 6.59 14.32 -8.84
CA ARG A 106 7.64 13.44 -8.35
C ARG A 106 8.98 14.03 -8.73
N ASP A 107 9.91 14.11 -7.79
CA ASP A 107 11.28 14.52 -8.09
C ASP A 107 12.12 13.32 -8.59
N ASN A 108 13.37 13.59 -8.95
CA ASN A 108 14.35 12.59 -9.40
C ASN A 108 15.40 12.28 -8.33
N CYS A 109 15.14 12.55 -7.08
CA CYS A 109 15.99 12.13 -5.99
C CYS A 109 15.96 10.59 -5.85
N ASP A 110 16.95 10.04 -5.16
CA ASP A 110 16.98 8.63 -4.80
C ASP A 110 17.30 8.53 -3.29
N PRO A 111 16.34 8.13 -2.46
CA PRO A 111 14.93 7.90 -2.77
C PRO A 111 14.19 9.17 -3.22
N TYR A 112 13.19 9.01 -4.08
CA TYR A 112 12.41 10.12 -4.63
C TYR A 112 11.40 10.66 -3.63
N ASN A 113 11.02 11.94 -3.83
CA ASN A 113 9.93 12.56 -3.11
C ASN A 113 8.73 12.81 -4.02
N TYR A 114 7.56 12.82 -3.45
CA TYR A 114 6.31 13.06 -4.17
C TYR A 114 5.46 14.12 -3.46
N PHE A 115 4.73 14.89 -4.28
CA PHE A 115 3.93 16.01 -3.81
C PHE A 115 2.59 16.01 -4.52
N ARG A 116 1.53 16.27 -3.76
CA ARG A 116 0.17 16.43 -4.30
C ARG A 116 -0.61 17.45 -3.50
N THR A 117 -1.70 17.94 -4.08
CA THR A 117 -2.68 18.77 -3.38
C THR A 117 -3.91 17.95 -3.04
N THR A 118 -4.71 18.39 -2.09
CA THR A 118 -5.99 17.80 -1.72
C THR A 118 -7.15 18.71 -2.10
N SER A 119 -8.38 18.18 -2.11
CA SER A 119 -9.59 18.95 -2.41
C SER A 119 -9.86 20.05 -1.38
N ASP A 120 -9.45 19.86 -0.12
CA ASP A 120 -9.52 20.83 0.98
C ASP A 120 -8.30 21.77 1.04
N ASN A 121 -7.56 21.90 -0.08
CA ASN A 121 -6.43 22.82 -0.25
C ASN A 121 -5.21 22.58 0.63
N ARG A 122 -4.92 21.35 1.01
CA ARG A 122 -3.68 20.97 1.67
C ARG A 122 -2.61 20.56 0.64
N ILE A 123 -1.37 20.60 1.05
CA ILE A 123 -0.25 19.97 0.34
C ILE A 123 0.17 18.72 1.11
N ILE A 124 0.24 17.60 0.44
CA ILE A 124 0.84 16.37 0.95
C ILE A 124 2.21 16.22 0.30
N ALA A 125 3.23 16.00 1.10
CA ALA A 125 4.57 15.63 0.63
C ALA A 125 5.02 14.35 1.32
N GLY A 126 5.65 13.46 0.57
CA GLY A 126 6.18 12.23 1.10
C GLY A 126 7.46 11.79 0.42
N GLY A 127 8.15 10.84 1.05
CA GLY A 127 9.43 10.32 0.64
C GLY A 127 10.44 10.25 1.78
N GLU A 128 11.69 10.60 1.50
CA GLU A 128 12.81 10.55 2.45
C GLU A 128 12.99 9.14 3.05
N ASP A 129 12.80 8.12 2.25
CA ASP A 129 12.75 6.72 2.64
C ASP A 129 14.04 6.24 3.30
N VAL A 130 13.91 5.38 4.31
CA VAL A 130 15.04 4.77 5.04
C VAL A 130 14.74 3.31 5.38
N ASP A 131 15.77 2.55 5.77
CA ASP A 131 15.61 1.18 6.26
C ASP A 131 14.63 1.09 7.43
N PHE A 132 13.78 0.07 7.43
CA PHE A 132 12.69 -0.09 8.39
C PHE A 132 13.17 -0.42 9.80
N TYR A 133 14.05 -1.41 9.94
CA TYR A 133 14.28 -2.05 11.24
C TYR A 133 14.92 -1.12 12.27
N THR A 134 15.78 -0.21 11.82
CA THR A 134 16.49 0.73 12.68
C THR A 134 15.74 2.04 12.89
N ASN A 135 14.72 2.33 12.09
CA ASN A 135 14.20 3.70 11.97
C ASN A 135 12.71 3.87 12.22
N ILE A 136 11.90 2.81 12.22
CA ILE A 136 10.43 2.93 12.37
C ILE A 136 9.99 3.61 13.68
N LYS A 137 10.78 3.51 14.74
CA LYS A 137 10.51 4.13 16.04
C LYS A 137 11.44 5.30 16.37
N ASN A 138 12.21 5.79 15.39
CA ASN A 138 13.17 6.87 15.61
C ASN A 138 12.50 8.23 15.45
N GLU A 139 11.90 8.75 16.53
CA GLU A 139 11.19 10.02 16.52
C GLU A 139 12.07 11.22 16.14
N LYS A 140 13.35 11.20 16.52
CA LYS A 140 14.28 12.30 16.17
C LYS A 140 14.50 12.34 14.66
N LEU A 141 14.75 11.19 14.05
CA LEU A 141 14.91 11.08 12.61
C LEU A 141 13.62 11.46 11.89
N ALA A 142 12.46 11.02 12.39
CA ALA A 142 11.17 11.38 11.81
C ALA A 142 10.97 12.90 11.74
N LYS A 143 11.22 13.63 12.82
CA LYS A 143 11.15 15.11 12.85
C LYS A 143 12.10 15.77 11.87
N GLU A 144 13.31 15.25 11.71
CA GLU A 144 14.26 15.71 10.73
C GLU A 144 13.71 15.53 9.30
N LYS A 145 13.16 14.36 8.99
CA LYS A 145 12.57 14.04 7.68
C LYS A 145 11.36 14.91 7.36
N TYR A 146 10.46 15.16 8.33
CA TYR A 146 9.33 16.07 8.15
C TYR A 146 9.80 17.50 7.86
N SER A 147 10.82 17.95 8.54
CA SER A 147 11.41 19.29 8.29
C SER A 147 12.02 19.39 6.89
N ILE A 148 12.68 18.34 6.41
CA ILE A 148 13.21 18.28 5.05
C ILE A 148 12.08 18.39 4.03
N LEU A 149 11.01 17.62 4.17
CA LEU A 149 9.85 17.64 3.27
C LEU A 149 9.19 19.03 3.24
N LEU A 150 9.01 19.65 4.40
CA LEU A 150 8.47 21.02 4.48
C LEU A 150 9.35 22.03 3.73
N ASN A 151 10.66 21.95 3.93
CA ASN A 151 11.61 22.85 3.27
C ASN A 151 11.62 22.62 1.75
N ARG A 152 11.47 21.39 1.26
CA ARG A 152 11.32 21.11 -0.16
C ARG A 152 10.09 21.80 -0.75
N ILE A 153 8.92 21.72 -0.09
CA ILE A 153 7.72 22.44 -0.55
C ILE A 153 7.98 23.94 -0.62
N LYS A 154 8.51 24.54 0.45
CA LYS A 154 8.79 25.98 0.51
C LYS A 154 9.76 26.46 -0.56
N ASN A 155 10.79 25.65 -0.85
CA ASN A 155 11.76 25.95 -1.90
C ASN A 155 11.18 25.80 -3.31
N MET A 156 10.32 24.81 -3.50
CA MET A 156 9.67 24.56 -4.80
C MET A 156 8.61 25.62 -5.12
N PHE A 157 7.90 26.10 -4.09
CA PHE A 157 6.78 27.04 -4.23
C PHE A 157 6.96 28.27 -3.33
N PRO A 158 7.95 29.15 -3.59
CA PRO A 158 8.27 30.29 -2.72
C PRO A 158 7.15 31.34 -2.66
N ASN A 159 6.21 31.30 -3.60
CA ASN A 159 5.06 32.21 -3.64
C ASN A 159 3.88 31.74 -2.79
N ILE A 160 3.82 30.48 -2.41
CA ILE A 160 2.83 30.00 -1.45
C ILE A 160 3.30 30.39 -0.05
N LYS A 161 2.54 31.24 0.61
CA LYS A 161 2.87 31.76 1.96
C LYS A 161 2.21 30.90 3.05
N ASP A 162 2.73 31.03 4.26
CA ASP A 162 2.15 30.45 5.47
C ASP A 162 2.00 28.91 5.40
N ILE A 163 2.96 28.21 4.78
CA ILE A 163 2.97 26.76 4.73
C ILE A 163 3.40 26.22 6.11
N GLU A 164 2.46 25.60 6.81
CA GLU A 164 2.65 24.98 8.12
C GLU A 164 2.23 23.51 8.07
N ILE A 165 2.93 22.63 8.78
CA ILE A 165 2.53 21.24 8.96
C ILE A 165 1.32 21.16 9.88
N ASP A 166 0.35 20.33 9.53
CA ASP A 166 -0.81 19.99 10.35
C ASP A 166 -0.73 18.52 10.80
N TYR A 167 -0.33 17.62 9.89
CA TYR A 167 -0.15 16.20 10.18
C TYR A 167 1.23 15.71 9.77
N GLU A 168 1.83 14.92 10.66
CA GLU A 168 3.08 14.20 10.46
C GLU A 168 2.82 12.71 10.64
N TYR A 169 3.22 11.89 9.68
CA TYR A 169 3.08 10.44 9.79
C TYR A 169 4.15 9.70 9.01
N CYS A 170 4.44 8.48 9.43
CA CYS A 170 5.31 7.58 8.69
C CYS A 170 4.64 6.21 8.57
N GLY A 171 5.07 5.45 7.60
CA GLY A 171 4.57 4.11 7.37
C GLY A 171 5.65 3.21 6.79
N GLY A 172 5.53 1.91 7.10
CA GLY A 172 6.37 0.90 6.48
C GLY A 172 5.78 0.43 5.15
N PHE A 173 6.64 0.05 4.22
CA PHE A 173 6.25 -0.69 3.03
C PHE A 173 7.30 -1.72 2.65
N ILE A 174 6.94 -2.68 1.81
CA ILE A 174 7.84 -3.72 1.31
C ILE A 174 8.02 -3.54 -0.18
N SER A 175 9.27 -3.58 -0.64
CA SER A 175 9.63 -3.62 -2.06
C SER A 175 10.14 -5.01 -2.41
N SER A 176 9.51 -5.66 -3.39
CA SER A 176 9.99 -6.89 -4.00
C SER A 176 11.19 -6.62 -4.93
N GLN A 177 11.93 -7.66 -5.29
CA GLN A 177 13.13 -7.52 -6.15
C GLN A 177 12.80 -6.94 -7.54
N ASP A 178 11.62 -7.22 -8.07
CA ASP A 178 11.16 -6.78 -9.39
C ASP A 178 10.10 -5.68 -9.34
N ASN A 179 9.81 -5.15 -8.14
CA ASN A 179 8.77 -4.17 -7.88
C ASN A 179 7.35 -4.61 -8.28
N LEU A 180 7.10 -5.91 -8.44
CA LEU A 180 5.76 -6.46 -8.64
C LEU A 180 5.19 -7.01 -7.33
N GLY A 181 3.87 -7.02 -7.20
CA GLY A 181 3.17 -7.67 -6.11
C GLY A 181 3.34 -9.19 -6.12
N TYR A 182 2.83 -9.85 -5.09
CA TYR A 182 2.73 -11.32 -5.02
C TYR A 182 1.25 -11.70 -5.00
N ILE A 183 0.82 -12.43 -6.04
CA ILE A 183 -0.57 -12.81 -6.24
C ILE A 183 -0.60 -14.28 -6.65
N GLY A 184 -1.43 -15.07 -6.00
CA GLY A 184 -1.62 -16.46 -6.38
C GLY A 184 -1.49 -17.44 -5.24
N GLU A 185 -1.39 -18.70 -5.60
CA GLU A 185 -1.36 -19.87 -4.71
C GLU A 185 0.02 -20.07 -4.06
N ASP A 186 0.03 -20.46 -2.79
CA ASP A 186 1.25 -20.94 -2.14
C ASP A 186 1.64 -22.32 -2.70
N PRO A 187 2.91 -22.52 -3.10
CA PRO A 187 3.34 -23.79 -3.71
C PRO A 187 3.25 -25.00 -2.77
N ASN A 188 3.25 -24.77 -1.45
CA ASN A 188 3.19 -25.84 -0.45
C ASN A 188 1.77 -26.11 0.06
N HIS A 189 0.87 -25.10 -0.04
CA HIS A 189 -0.49 -25.17 0.49
C HIS A 189 -1.49 -24.62 -0.54
N LYS A 190 -2.03 -25.46 -1.39
CA LYS A 190 -2.97 -25.11 -2.48
C LYS A 190 -4.20 -24.31 -2.05
N ASN A 191 -4.56 -24.34 -0.76
CA ASN A 191 -5.70 -23.62 -0.21
C ASN A 191 -5.30 -22.28 0.43
N LEU A 192 -3.98 -21.97 0.47
CA LEU A 192 -3.42 -20.69 0.88
C LEU A 192 -3.08 -19.86 -0.35
N TRP A 193 -3.66 -18.70 -0.45
CA TRP A 193 -3.41 -17.75 -1.52
C TRP A 193 -2.90 -16.42 -0.96
N PHE A 194 -2.16 -15.68 -1.77
CA PHE A 194 -1.65 -14.37 -1.42
C PHE A 194 -2.20 -13.29 -2.36
N CYS A 195 -2.48 -12.12 -1.79
CA CYS A 195 -2.77 -10.88 -2.52
C CYS A 195 -1.99 -9.74 -1.85
N LEU A 196 -0.72 -9.61 -2.22
CA LEU A 196 0.21 -8.68 -1.60
C LEU A 196 0.66 -7.64 -2.63
N GLY A 197 0.06 -6.46 -2.55
CA GLY A 197 0.35 -5.34 -3.43
C GLY A 197 1.53 -4.52 -2.93
N TYR A 198 2.72 -5.09 -2.95
CA TYR A 198 3.92 -4.43 -2.44
C TYR A 198 4.48 -3.36 -3.39
N GLY A 199 5.36 -2.53 -2.85
CA GLY A 199 5.99 -1.43 -3.57
C GLY A 199 5.09 -0.19 -3.70
N ALA A 200 5.52 0.75 -4.53
CA ALA A 200 4.85 2.03 -4.73
C ALA A 200 3.48 1.93 -5.44
N ASN A 201 3.18 0.80 -6.08
CA ASN A 201 1.97 0.58 -6.87
C ASN A 201 0.93 -0.31 -6.18
N GLY A 202 0.94 -0.37 -4.84
CA GLY A 202 0.13 -1.29 -4.04
C GLY A 202 -1.37 -1.25 -4.36
N ILE A 203 -1.96 -0.07 -4.62
CA ILE A 203 -3.38 0.06 -4.99
C ILE A 203 -3.68 -0.66 -6.31
N LEU A 204 -2.85 -0.45 -7.33
CA LEU A 204 -3.02 -1.09 -8.63
C LEU A 204 -2.86 -2.61 -8.52
N PHE A 205 -1.87 -3.09 -7.77
CA PHE A 205 -1.68 -4.52 -7.54
C PHE A 205 -2.80 -5.15 -6.72
N ALA A 206 -3.40 -4.43 -5.78
CA ALA A 206 -4.56 -4.92 -5.02
C ALA A 206 -5.77 -5.15 -5.94
N ILE A 207 -6.06 -4.19 -6.82
CA ILE A 207 -7.15 -4.30 -7.81
C ILE A 207 -6.88 -5.47 -8.76
N LEU A 208 -5.68 -5.51 -9.34
CA LEU A 208 -5.26 -6.57 -10.27
C LEU A 208 -5.31 -7.94 -9.58
N GLY A 209 -4.85 -8.01 -8.33
CA GLY A 209 -4.89 -9.23 -7.52
C GLY A 209 -6.29 -9.74 -7.29
N GLY A 210 -7.24 -8.87 -6.97
CA GLY A 210 -8.65 -9.24 -6.84
C GLY A 210 -9.21 -9.84 -8.13
N MET A 211 -8.90 -9.23 -9.29
CA MET A 211 -9.31 -9.73 -10.60
C MET A 211 -8.68 -11.08 -10.94
N MET A 212 -7.37 -11.23 -10.73
CA MET A 212 -6.63 -12.47 -11.01
C MET A 212 -7.06 -13.62 -10.11
N LEU A 213 -7.22 -13.37 -8.80
CA LEU A 213 -7.67 -14.40 -7.85
C LEU A 213 -9.12 -14.82 -8.10
N SER A 214 -9.98 -13.89 -8.54
CA SER A 214 -11.34 -14.23 -8.96
C SER A 214 -11.35 -15.19 -10.15
N LYS A 215 -10.52 -14.96 -11.16
CA LYS A 215 -10.35 -15.88 -12.29
C LYS A 215 -9.80 -17.23 -11.85
N LEU A 216 -8.73 -17.21 -11.04
CA LEU A 216 -8.12 -18.44 -10.50
C LEU A 216 -9.15 -19.28 -9.72
N TYR A 217 -10.01 -18.65 -8.91
CA TYR A 217 -11.06 -19.36 -8.17
C TYR A 217 -12.09 -20.02 -9.08
N LYS A 218 -12.36 -19.42 -10.23
CA LYS A 218 -13.27 -19.96 -11.27
C LYS A 218 -12.59 -20.96 -12.21
N ASN A 219 -11.32 -21.28 -11.99
CA ASN A 219 -10.48 -22.08 -12.89
C ASN A 219 -10.34 -21.46 -14.30
N GLU A 220 -10.38 -20.15 -14.39
CA GLU A 220 -10.10 -19.40 -15.60
C GLU A 220 -8.59 -19.13 -15.70
N ILE A 221 -8.01 -19.26 -16.89
CA ILE A 221 -6.58 -19.01 -17.10
C ILE A 221 -6.33 -17.51 -17.24
N ASP A 222 -5.37 -17.00 -16.46
CA ASP A 222 -4.79 -15.69 -16.64
C ASP A 222 -3.27 -15.83 -16.87
N GLU A 223 -2.84 -15.63 -18.10
CA GLU A 223 -1.44 -15.78 -18.53
C GLU A 223 -0.49 -14.87 -17.73
N ASN A 224 -0.97 -13.73 -17.24
CA ASN A 224 -0.16 -12.78 -16.51
C ASN A 224 0.07 -13.21 -15.05
N LEU A 225 -0.73 -14.13 -14.52
CA LEU A 225 -0.58 -14.60 -13.13
C LEU A 225 0.83 -15.16 -12.87
N LYS A 226 1.48 -15.73 -13.87
CA LYS A 226 2.86 -16.24 -13.78
C LYS A 226 3.89 -15.17 -13.37
N LEU A 227 3.65 -13.89 -13.69
CA LEU A 227 4.53 -12.78 -13.33
C LEU A 227 4.46 -12.43 -11.83
N PHE A 228 3.36 -12.80 -11.19
CA PHE A 228 3.07 -12.46 -9.79
C PHE A 228 3.20 -13.65 -8.84
N LYS A 229 3.65 -14.81 -9.34
CA LYS A 229 3.78 -16.02 -8.53
C LYS A 229 4.55 -15.76 -7.25
N VAL A 230 4.09 -16.40 -6.18
CA VAL A 230 4.65 -16.27 -4.83
C VAL A 230 6.07 -16.88 -4.76
N ASP A 231 6.33 -17.88 -5.56
CA ASP A 231 7.59 -18.66 -5.64
C ASP A 231 8.51 -18.25 -6.79
N ARG A 232 8.23 -17.13 -7.48
CA ARG A 232 8.98 -16.73 -8.70
C ARG A 232 10.47 -16.46 -8.49
N PHE A 233 10.91 -16.31 -7.24
CA PHE A 233 12.32 -16.17 -6.86
C PHE A 233 12.86 -17.40 -6.11
N ASP A 234 12.06 -18.42 -5.89
CA ASP A 234 12.53 -19.68 -5.30
C ASP A 234 13.44 -20.39 -6.32
N LYS A 235 14.62 -20.85 -5.87
CA LYS A 235 15.59 -21.57 -6.67
C LYS A 235 15.44 -23.07 -6.47
#